data_b8631e97e331a97173c8f47e17ac80ef
#
_entry.id   b8631e97e331a97173c8f47e17ac80ef
#
_cell.length_a   1.000
_cell.length_b   1.000
_cell.length_c   1.000
_cell.angle_alpha   90.00
_cell.angle_beta   90.00
_cell.angle_gamma   90.00
#
_symmetry.space_group_name_H-M   'P 1'
#
loop_
_entity.id
_entity.type
_entity.pdbx_description
1 polymer ?
#
loop_
_entity_poly.entity_id
_entity_poly.type
_entity_poly.pdbx_seq_one_letter_code
_entity_poly.pdbx_strand_id
1 'polypeptide(L)'
;VNQLAVQLKTTTNPDMRRYERPHINEVWCGDSSVGPYLKTDDGKKHRVYIIALIDDASRFIVGIDVFFNDNFVNLMSVIKSAVAKYGRPQLFNFDNGRSYKNKQMELLAARIGSVIHYDQPYTPTQKAKIERWFRTMKDQWMAGLDIRDFHSLDELRGNLLAYVQTYNQSPHSSLKGMSPQDRYFSEPNLFHRLSEEQIGHCFLLEIERKVSADSVITIDQTEYEVDCRFAKQRIKLRYSADLKDLFVVEADGTLTPIRLLNKKENAFVKREKVHLCRGEE
;
A
#
# COMPACT_ATOMS: atom_id res chain seq x y z
N VAL A 1 50.58 -9.27 -25.99
CA VAL A 1 49.84 -8.13 -26.55
C VAL A 1 48.54 -8.01 -25.77
N ASN A 2 48.53 -7.16 -24.72
CA ASN A 2 47.33 -6.86 -23.90
C ASN A 2 46.44 -5.88 -24.67
N GLN A 3 45.33 -6.34 -25.20
CA GLN A 3 44.25 -5.46 -25.64
C GLN A 3 43.43 -5.07 -24.40
N LEU A 4 43.67 -3.87 -23.89
CA LEU A 4 42.78 -3.20 -22.97
C LEU A 4 41.48 -2.88 -23.74
N ALA A 5 40.41 -3.60 -23.45
CA ALA A 5 39.06 -3.24 -23.88
C ALA A 5 38.68 -1.93 -23.16
N VAL A 6 38.77 -0.82 -23.89
CA VAL A 6 38.21 0.45 -23.46
C VAL A 6 36.70 0.28 -23.52
N GLN A 7 36.06 0.07 -22.36
CA GLN A 7 34.60 0.23 -22.24
C GLN A 7 34.27 1.70 -22.43
N LEU A 8 33.85 2.03 -23.64
CA LEU A 8 33.20 3.32 -23.90
C LEU A 8 31.94 3.38 -23.04
N LYS A 9 32.02 4.07 -21.90
CA LYS A 9 30.85 4.56 -21.19
C LYS A 9 30.19 5.58 -22.13
N THR A 10 29.21 5.12 -22.91
CA THR A 10 28.27 6.02 -23.57
C THR A 10 27.45 6.68 -22.46
N THR A 11 27.91 7.84 -22.01
CA THR A 11 27.12 8.76 -21.20
C THR A 11 26.09 9.41 -22.13
N THR A 12 25.07 8.67 -22.52
CA THR A 12 23.85 9.30 -23.02
C THR A 12 23.22 9.97 -21.82
N ASN A 13 23.29 11.30 -21.74
CA ASN A 13 22.53 12.04 -20.74
C ASN A 13 21.06 11.66 -20.91
N PRO A 14 20.40 11.09 -19.89
CA PRO A 14 19.00 10.77 -19.99
C PRO A 14 18.22 12.03 -20.31
N ASP A 15 17.20 11.92 -21.14
CA ASP A 15 16.31 13.05 -21.47
C ASP A 15 15.58 13.50 -20.19
N MET A 16 16.05 14.60 -19.61
CA MET A 16 15.60 15.15 -18.33
C MET A 16 14.58 16.28 -18.53
N ARG A 17 13.92 16.35 -19.69
CA ARG A 17 12.93 17.40 -19.94
C ARG A 17 11.81 17.37 -18.91
N ARG A 18 11.46 18.53 -18.41
CA ARG A 18 10.32 18.69 -17.48
C ARG A 18 9.05 18.29 -18.20
N TYR A 19 8.23 17.46 -17.54
CA TYR A 19 6.92 17.10 -18.03
C TYR A 19 5.86 17.37 -16.96
N GLU A 20 4.64 17.57 -17.40
CA GLU A 20 3.46 17.66 -16.56
C GLU A 20 2.40 16.72 -17.11
N ARG A 21 1.75 15.97 -16.25
CA ARG A 21 0.59 15.19 -16.66
C ARG A 21 -0.58 16.14 -16.91
N PRO A 22 -1.28 16.01 -18.04
CA PRO A 22 -2.39 16.89 -18.37
C PRO A 22 -3.61 16.67 -17.47
N HIS A 23 -3.84 15.44 -17.02
CA HIS A 23 -5.05 15.06 -16.31
C HIS A 23 -4.80 14.53 -14.92
N ILE A 24 -5.76 14.76 -14.02
CA ILE A 24 -5.76 14.17 -12.68
C ILE A 24 -5.88 12.65 -12.74
N ASN A 25 -5.44 11.97 -11.68
CA ASN A 25 -5.51 10.51 -11.56
C ASN A 25 -4.79 9.72 -12.67
N GLU A 26 -4.02 10.37 -13.55
CA GLU A 26 -3.12 9.64 -14.45
C GLU A 26 -1.98 9.00 -13.64
N VAL A 27 -1.35 9.77 -12.76
CA VAL A 27 -0.22 9.30 -11.97
C VAL A 27 -0.32 9.79 -10.53
N TRP A 28 -0.29 8.85 -9.59
CA TRP A 28 -0.02 9.17 -8.20
C TRP A 28 1.42 8.77 -7.85
N CYS A 29 2.20 9.73 -7.39
CA CYS A 29 3.55 9.49 -6.88
C CYS A 29 3.48 9.26 -5.38
N GLY A 30 4.09 8.18 -4.90
CA GLY A 30 4.18 7.86 -3.49
C GLY A 30 5.62 7.86 -2.98
N ASP A 31 5.79 8.37 -1.77
CA ASP A 31 7.08 8.32 -1.09
C ASP A 31 6.90 8.40 0.42
N SER A 32 7.96 8.06 1.16
CA SER A 32 8.01 8.21 2.61
C SER A 32 9.11 9.17 3.03
N SER A 33 8.87 9.86 4.14
CA SER A 33 9.85 10.75 4.73
C SER A 33 9.94 10.54 6.23
N VAL A 34 11.14 10.74 6.75
CA VAL A 34 11.36 10.76 8.19
C VAL A 34 10.71 12.01 8.78
N GLY A 35 9.86 11.80 9.76
CA GLY A 35 9.23 12.82 10.59
C GLY A 35 10.00 13.08 11.91
N PRO A 36 9.35 13.72 12.88
CA PRO A 36 9.94 14.01 14.18
C PRO A 36 10.10 12.74 15.03
N TYR A 37 10.73 12.86 16.20
CA TYR A 37 10.72 11.86 17.24
C TYR A 37 9.60 12.17 18.22
N LEU A 38 8.64 11.26 18.34
CA LEU A 38 7.55 11.36 19.30
C LEU A 38 7.88 10.60 20.59
N LYS A 39 7.65 11.22 21.74
CA LYS A 39 7.74 10.56 23.05
C LYS A 39 6.36 10.04 23.39
N THR A 40 6.22 8.73 23.52
CA THR A 40 4.98 8.05 23.88
C THR A 40 4.88 7.83 25.39
N ASP A 41 3.71 7.39 25.86
CA ASP A 41 3.42 7.16 27.30
C ASP A 41 4.35 6.15 27.97
N ASP A 42 5.00 5.28 27.19
CA ASP A 42 6.05 4.37 27.66
C ASP A 42 7.38 5.07 28.03
N GLY A 43 7.42 6.40 27.85
CA GLY A 43 8.59 7.24 28.12
C GLY A 43 9.68 7.20 27.04
N LYS A 44 9.53 6.36 26.02
CA LYS A 44 10.51 6.19 24.94
C LYS A 44 10.25 7.18 23.80
N LYS A 45 11.34 7.49 23.08
CA LYS A 45 11.26 8.28 21.85
C LYS A 45 11.22 7.36 20.64
N HIS A 46 10.15 7.45 19.87
CA HIS A 46 9.98 6.69 18.64
C HIS A 46 10.09 7.62 17.43
N ARG A 47 10.81 7.16 16.41
CA ARG A 47 10.88 7.88 15.13
C ARG A 47 9.55 7.74 14.41
N VAL A 48 9.03 8.85 13.93
CA VAL A 48 7.84 8.86 13.07
C VAL A 48 8.24 8.83 11.60
N TYR A 49 7.49 8.13 10.81
CA TYR A 49 7.57 8.10 9.34
C TYR A 49 6.27 8.67 8.78
N ILE A 50 6.39 9.46 7.73
CA ILE A 50 5.27 10.08 7.04
C ILE A 50 5.22 9.46 5.65
N ILE A 51 4.12 8.79 5.32
CA ILE A 51 3.87 8.23 4.00
C ILE A 51 2.87 9.12 3.29
N ALA A 52 3.17 9.56 2.08
CA ALA A 52 2.30 10.45 1.31
C ALA A 52 2.15 10.00 -0.14
N LEU A 53 1.00 10.31 -0.71
CA LEU A 53 0.67 10.15 -2.12
C LEU A 53 0.24 11.51 -2.68
N ILE A 54 0.85 11.92 -3.78
CA ILE A 54 0.53 13.18 -4.50
C ILE A 54 0.06 12.87 -5.91
N ASP A 55 -1.00 13.53 -6.33
CA ASP A 55 -1.40 13.53 -7.74
C ASP A 55 -0.45 14.41 -8.57
N ASP A 56 0.10 13.83 -9.64
CA ASP A 56 1.14 14.50 -10.44
C ASP A 56 0.65 15.76 -11.15
N ALA A 57 -0.58 15.77 -11.65
CA ALA A 57 -1.14 16.89 -12.40
C ALA A 57 -1.53 18.06 -11.50
N SER A 58 -2.23 17.77 -10.40
CA SER A 58 -2.81 18.79 -9.51
C SER A 58 -1.95 19.17 -8.32
N ARG A 59 -0.92 18.40 -7.99
CA ARG A 59 -0.15 18.54 -6.72
C ARG A 59 -0.97 18.27 -5.47
N PHE A 60 -2.21 17.80 -5.63
CA PHE A 60 -3.10 17.48 -4.53
C PHE A 60 -2.57 16.26 -3.75
N ILE A 61 -2.50 16.38 -2.44
CA ILE A 61 -2.16 15.25 -1.57
C ILE A 61 -3.40 14.39 -1.42
N VAL A 62 -3.42 13.26 -2.13
CA VAL A 62 -4.53 12.31 -2.16
C VAL A 62 -4.52 11.35 -0.98
N GLY A 63 -3.36 11.11 -0.38
CA GLY A 63 -3.22 10.23 0.79
C GLY A 63 -2.02 10.63 1.62
N ILE A 64 -2.17 10.58 2.93
CA ILE A 64 -1.09 10.82 3.89
C ILE A 64 -1.43 10.19 5.23
N ASP A 65 -0.42 9.68 5.90
CA ASP A 65 -0.53 9.24 7.30
C ASP A 65 0.84 9.17 7.97
N VAL A 66 0.83 9.02 9.31
CA VAL A 66 2.02 8.91 10.17
C VAL A 66 2.09 7.56 10.85
N PHE A 67 3.29 7.00 10.95
CA PHE A 67 3.53 5.66 11.50
C PHE A 67 4.85 5.59 12.26
N PHE A 68 4.99 4.61 13.13
CA PHE A 68 6.29 4.28 13.73
C PHE A 68 7.18 3.40 12.84
N ASN A 69 6.65 2.90 11.73
CA ASN A 69 7.39 2.05 10.79
C ASN A 69 7.06 2.44 9.35
N ASP A 70 8.06 2.40 8.49
CA ASP A 70 7.90 2.50 7.04
C ASP A 70 7.89 1.08 6.44
N ASN A 71 6.71 0.49 6.35
CA ASN A 71 6.51 -0.84 5.82
C ASN A 71 5.35 -0.91 4.80
N PHE A 72 5.26 -2.03 4.09
CA PHE A 72 4.24 -2.24 3.07
C PHE A 72 2.80 -2.13 3.61
N VAL A 73 2.52 -2.63 4.82
CA VAL A 73 1.16 -2.63 5.40
C VAL A 73 0.68 -1.20 5.64
N ASN A 74 1.57 -0.33 6.15
CA ASN A 74 1.28 1.08 6.38
C ASN A 74 1.08 1.82 5.05
N LEU A 75 1.92 1.58 4.04
CA LEU A 75 1.74 2.12 2.70
C LEU A 75 0.40 1.67 2.10
N MET A 76 0.07 0.39 2.22
CA MET A 76 -1.20 -0.17 1.74
C MET A 76 -2.40 0.50 2.41
N SER A 77 -2.32 0.83 3.71
CA SER A 77 -3.40 1.55 4.41
C SER A 77 -3.61 2.96 3.87
N VAL A 78 -2.53 3.69 3.56
CA VAL A 78 -2.59 5.02 2.93
C VAL A 78 -3.20 4.94 1.53
N ILE A 79 -2.77 3.95 0.71
CA ILE A 79 -3.34 3.73 -0.62
C ILE A 79 -4.83 3.38 -0.51
N LYS A 80 -5.21 2.49 0.42
CA LYS A 80 -6.60 2.10 0.65
C LYS A 80 -7.49 3.29 0.96
N SER A 81 -7.06 4.15 1.88
CA SER A 81 -7.78 5.35 2.28
C SER A 81 -7.91 6.34 1.12
N ALA A 82 -6.84 6.54 0.34
CA ALA A 82 -6.85 7.41 -0.82
C ALA A 82 -7.78 6.88 -1.93
N VAL A 83 -7.70 5.59 -2.25
CA VAL A 83 -8.55 4.94 -3.28
C VAL A 83 -10.02 4.93 -2.86
N ALA A 84 -10.31 4.69 -1.59
CA ALA A 84 -11.69 4.76 -1.07
C ALA A 84 -12.30 6.15 -1.22
N LYS A 85 -11.50 7.19 -1.00
CA LYS A 85 -11.97 8.58 -1.02
C LYS A 85 -12.04 9.16 -2.43
N TYR A 86 -11.05 8.88 -3.25
CA TYR A 86 -10.84 9.57 -4.53
C TYR A 86 -10.93 8.66 -5.76
N GLY A 87 -11.08 7.34 -5.59
CA GLY A 87 -10.98 6.37 -6.66
C GLY A 87 -9.51 6.01 -6.96
N ARG A 88 -9.29 5.19 -7.99
CA ARG A 88 -7.97 4.70 -8.35
C ARG A 88 -7.26 5.60 -9.36
N PRO A 89 -5.94 5.74 -9.31
CA PRO A 89 -5.17 6.31 -10.43
C PRO A 89 -5.01 5.28 -11.56
N GLN A 90 -4.60 5.73 -12.72
CA GLN A 90 -4.17 4.83 -13.80
C GLN A 90 -2.82 4.19 -13.48
N LEU A 91 -1.91 4.95 -12.87
CA LEU A 91 -0.54 4.54 -12.60
C LEU A 91 -0.08 5.02 -11.20
N PHE A 92 0.55 4.12 -10.47
CA PHE A 92 1.35 4.47 -9.30
C PHE A 92 2.81 4.59 -9.70
N ASN A 93 3.47 5.65 -9.25
CA ASN A 93 4.91 5.84 -9.41
C ASN A 93 5.60 5.78 -8.04
N PHE A 94 6.44 4.76 -7.84
CA PHE A 94 7.16 4.51 -6.59
C PHE A 94 8.66 4.33 -6.83
N ASP A 95 9.44 4.39 -5.76
CA ASP A 95 10.84 3.98 -5.82
C ASP A 95 11.00 2.44 -5.77
N ASN A 96 12.26 2.00 -5.83
CA ASN A 96 12.61 0.59 -5.73
C ASN A 96 12.75 0.10 -4.27
N GLY A 97 12.30 0.87 -3.28
CA GLY A 97 12.32 0.48 -1.88
C GLY A 97 11.49 -0.78 -1.61
N ARG A 98 11.89 -1.57 -0.60
CA ARG A 98 11.22 -2.85 -0.30
C ARG A 98 9.74 -2.70 0.08
N SER A 99 9.37 -1.57 0.67
CA SER A 99 7.97 -1.26 1.00
C SER A 99 7.12 -1.07 -0.25
N TYR A 100 7.71 -0.61 -1.36
CA TYR A 100 7.05 -0.33 -2.62
C TYR A 100 7.18 -1.48 -3.63
N LYS A 101 8.39 -2.04 -3.78
CA LYS A 101 8.68 -3.09 -4.76
C LYS A 101 8.59 -4.47 -4.13
N ASN A 102 7.38 -5.01 -4.14
CA ASN A 102 7.12 -6.37 -3.67
C ASN A 102 5.89 -6.96 -4.37
N LYS A 103 5.76 -8.29 -4.33
CA LYS A 103 4.67 -9.02 -4.99
C LYS A 103 3.28 -8.59 -4.51
N GLN A 104 3.13 -8.21 -3.24
CA GLN A 104 1.83 -7.80 -2.70
C GLN A 104 1.38 -6.48 -3.32
N MET A 105 2.30 -5.54 -3.55
CA MET A 105 2.01 -4.29 -4.23
C MET A 105 1.58 -4.51 -5.69
N GLU A 106 2.27 -5.41 -6.40
CA GLU A 106 1.92 -5.76 -7.78
C GLU A 106 0.52 -6.39 -7.86
N LEU A 107 0.20 -7.31 -6.93
CA LEU A 107 -1.12 -7.92 -6.84
C LEU A 107 -2.20 -6.89 -6.49
N LEU A 108 -1.93 -5.98 -5.55
CA LEU A 108 -2.84 -4.90 -5.18
C LEU A 108 -3.15 -4.02 -6.40
N ALA A 109 -2.14 -3.51 -7.07
CA ALA A 109 -2.33 -2.64 -8.23
C ALA A 109 -3.11 -3.33 -9.35
N ALA A 110 -2.79 -4.59 -9.66
CA ALA A 110 -3.52 -5.37 -10.65
C ALA A 110 -5.01 -5.54 -10.28
N ARG A 111 -5.32 -5.80 -9.00
CA ARG A 111 -6.71 -5.98 -8.52
C ARG A 111 -7.53 -4.70 -8.60
N ILE A 112 -6.95 -3.55 -8.30
CA ILE A 112 -7.65 -2.26 -8.43
C ILE A 112 -7.66 -1.73 -9.86
N GLY A 113 -6.95 -2.39 -10.79
CA GLY A 113 -6.85 -2.01 -12.19
C GLY A 113 -5.93 -0.81 -12.43
N SER A 114 -4.86 -0.67 -11.65
CA SER A 114 -3.81 0.32 -11.84
C SER A 114 -2.51 -0.33 -12.30
N VAL A 115 -1.64 0.45 -12.95
CA VAL A 115 -0.28 0.03 -13.30
C VAL A 115 0.70 0.55 -12.26
N ILE A 116 1.82 -0.14 -12.06
CA ILE A 116 2.93 0.37 -11.26
C ILE A 116 4.11 0.67 -12.15
N HIS A 117 4.70 1.83 -11.95
CA HIS A 117 6.00 2.20 -12.48
C HIS A 117 6.98 2.36 -11.31
N TYR A 118 8.15 1.74 -11.44
CA TYR A 118 9.25 1.93 -10.50
C TYR A 118 10.31 2.80 -11.14
N ASP A 119 10.71 3.85 -10.43
CA ASP A 119 11.73 4.78 -10.91
C ASP A 119 13.03 4.05 -11.28
N GLN A 120 13.58 4.38 -12.43
CA GLN A 120 14.91 3.90 -12.78
C GLN A 120 15.98 4.62 -11.94
N PRO A 121 17.04 3.93 -11.52
CA PRO A 121 18.14 4.58 -10.85
C PRO A 121 18.65 5.78 -11.66
N TYR A 122 18.90 6.89 -11.00
CA TYR A 122 19.41 8.13 -11.61
C TYR A 122 18.43 8.92 -12.53
N THR A 123 17.12 8.71 -12.41
CA THR A 123 16.10 9.52 -13.11
C THR A 123 15.28 10.38 -12.11
N PRO A 124 15.86 11.47 -11.57
CA PRO A 124 15.25 12.25 -10.47
C PRO A 124 13.99 13.02 -10.86
N THR A 125 13.66 13.12 -12.15
CA THR A 125 12.52 13.94 -12.63
C THR A 125 11.16 13.36 -12.26
N GLN A 126 11.06 12.04 -12.06
CA GLN A 126 9.78 11.35 -11.85
C GLN A 126 9.22 11.56 -10.45
N LYS A 127 10.07 11.74 -9.44
CA LYS A 127 9.70 11.99 -8.03
C LYS A 127 9.82 13.43 -7.58
N ALA A 128 10.36 14.31 -8.40
CA ALA A 128 10.69 15.68 -8.01
C ALA A 128 9.52 16.45 -7.36
N LYS A 129 8.28 16.08 -7.68
CA LYS A 129 7.09 16.76 -7.15
C LYS A 129 6.81 16.38 -5.70
N ILE A 130 6.83 15.09 -5.38
CA ILE A 130 6.61 14.65 -4.00
C ILE A 130 7.81 14.97 -3.10
N GLU A 131 9.04 14.87 -3.62
CA GLU A 131 10.25 15.27 -2.89
C GLU A 131 10.22 16.78 -2.54
N ARG A 132 9.81 17.62 -3.50
CA ARG A 132 9.63 19.05 -3.27
C ARG A 132 8.54 19.32 -2.24
N TRP A 133 7.42 18.59 -2.33
CA TRP A 133 6.36 18.69 -1.34
C TRP A 133 6.84 18.32 0.06
N PHE A 134 7.59 17.22 0.22
CA PHE A 134 8.16 16.84 1.52
C PHE A 134 9.12 17.91 2.06
N ARG A 135 9.90 18.55 1.19
CA ARG A 135 10.75 19.68 1.61
C ARG A 135 9.90 20.83 2.14
N THR A 136 8.88 21.24 1.38
CA THR A 136 7.95 22.30 1.80
C THR A 136 7.25 21.96 3.12
N MET A 137 6.78 20.73 3.26
CA MET A 137 6.16 20.26 4.50
C MET A 137 7.12 20.30 5.68
N LYS A 138 8.37 19.91 5.50
CA LYS A 138 9.39 20.01 6.55
C LYS A 138 9.68 21.46 6.96
N ASP A 139 9.79 22.34 5.98
CA ASP A 139 10.10 23.75 6.22
C ASP A 139 8.93 24.52 6.85
N GLN A 140 7.70 24.20 6.47
CA GLN A 140 6.51 24.94 6.91
C GLN A 140 5.82 24.33 8.13
N TRP A 141 5.67 23.00 8.14
CA TRP A 141 4.95 22.30 9.19
C TRP A 141 5.90 21.77 10.28
N MET A 142 6.89 20.97 9.88
CA MET A 142 7.73 20.28 10.86
C MET A 142 8.68 21.23 11.61
N ALA A 143 9.18 22.29 10.96
CA ALA A 143 10.05 23.27 11.59
C ALA A 143 9.32 24.14 12.63
N GLY A 144 8.02 24.35 12.45
CA GLY A 144 7.18 25.09 13.40
C GLY A 144 6.55 24.25 14.50
N LEU A 145 6.81 22.93 14.52
CA LEU A 145 6.15 21.99 15.44
C LEU A 145 6.87 21.94 16.80
N ASP A 146 6.17 22.24 17.89
CA ASP A 146 6.68 21.85 19.20
C ASP A 146 6.23 20.40 19.48
N ILE A 147 7.16 19.46 19.29
CA ILE A 147 6.86 18.03 19.42
C ILE A 147 6.47 17.63 20.85
N ARG A 148 6.73 18.48 21.83
CA ARG A 148 6.37 18.23 23.25
C ARG A 148 4.87 18.34 23.48
N ASP A 149 4.14 19.00 22.57
CA ASP A 149 2.68 19.12 22.63
C ASP A 149 1.95 17.86 22.16
N PHE A 150 2.69 16.85 21.65
CA PHE A 150 2.11 15.63 21.10
C PHE A 150 2.54 14.41 21.92
N HIS A 151 1.56 13.62 22.34
CA HIS A 151 1.75 12.42 23.15
C HIS A 151 1.38 11.12 22.40
N SER A 152 0.67 11.25 21.28
CA SER A 152 0.21 10.11 20.47
C SER A 152 0.39 10.36 18.97
N LEU A 153 0.42 9.26 18.19
CA LEU A 153 0.38 9.36 16.72
C LEU A 153 -0.91 10.01 16.24
N ASP A 154 -2.03 9.82 16.94
CA ASP A 154 -3.33 10.36 16.55
C ASP A 154 -3.38 11.87 16.66
N GLU A 155 -2.80 12.45 17.70
CA GLU A 155 -2.65 13.90 17.85
C GLU A 155 -1.75 14.48 16.74
N LEU A 156 -0.61 13.85 16.50
CA LEU A 156 0.31 14.28 15.42
C LEU A 156 -0.34 14.14 14.03
N ARG A 157 -1.09 13.06 13.81
CA ARG A 157 -1.87 12.81 12.58
C ARG A 157 -2.89 13.92 12.35
N GLY A 158 -3.67 14.27 13.37
CA GLY A 158 -4.66 15.35 13.28
C GLY A 158 -4.04 16.67 12.89
N ASN A 159 -2.89 17.03 13.50
CA ASN A 159 -2.16 18.24 13.18
C ASN A 159 -1.59 18.24 11.74
N LEU A 160 -1.01 17.12 11.30
CA LEU A 160 -0.52 16.96 9.92
C LEU A 160 -1.66 17.06 8.90
N LEU A 161 -2.81 16.44 9.17
CA LEU A 161 -3.97 16.49 8.28
C LEU A 161 -4.51 17.93 8.14
N ALA A 162 -4.53 18.72 9.22
CA ALA A 162 -4.92 20.13 9.15
C ALA A 162 -3.95 20.94 8.28
N TYR A 163 -2.64 20.72 8.39
CA TYR A 163 -1.64 21.31 7.51
C TYR A 163 -1.88 20.92 6.05
N VAL A 164 -2.09 19.64 5.76
CA VAL A 164 -2.32 19.16 4.39
C VAL A 164 -3.61 19.72 3.81
N GLN A 165 -4.66 19.87 4.60
CA GLN A 165 -5.88 20.54 4.16
C GLN A 165 -5.61 21.98 3.75
N THR A 166 -4.86 22.73 4.56
CA THR A 166 -4.45 24.11 4.25
C THR A 166 -3.61 24.15 2.97
N TYR A 167 -2.62 23.24 2.83
CA TYR A 167 -1.80 23.15 1.62
C TYR A 167 -2.67 22.87 0.38
N ASN A 168 -3.57 21.90 0.44
CA ASN A 168 -4.44 21.54 -0.69
C ASN A 168 -5.37 22.69 -1.12
N GLN A 169 -5.72 23.60 -0.21
CA GLN A 169 -6.60 24.74 -0.45
C GLN A 169 -5.85 26.03 -0.80
N SER A 170 -4.54 26.08 -0.59
CA SER A 170 -3.73 27.27 -0.84
C SER A 170 -3.34 27.39 -2.32
N PRO A 171 -3.22 28.64 -2.86
CA PRO A 171 -2.72 28.86 -4.20
C PRO A 171 -1.33 28.27 -4.42
N HIS A 172 -1.14 27.55 -5.52
CA HIS A 172 0.12 26.88 -5.83
C HIS A 172 0.81 27.52 -7.06
N SER A 173 2.09 27.88 -6.93
CA SER A 173 2.83 28.60 -7.97
C SER A 173 2.90 27.89 -9.32
N SER A 174 3.04 26.53 -9.33
CA SER A 174 3.06 25.76 -10.59
C SER A 174 1.69 25.60 -11.24
N LEU A 175 0.60 25.97 -10.56
CA LEU A 175 -0.76 25.87 -11.06
C LEU A 175 -1.35 27.25 -11.44
N LYS A 176 -0.48 28.21 -11.72
CA LYS A 176 -0.88 29.61 -12.08
C LYS A 176 -1.79 30.25 -11.03
N GLY A 177 -1.56 29.93 -9.76
CA GLY A 177 -2.33 30.47 -8.64
C GLY A 177 -3.60 29.69 -8.29
N MET A 178 -3.95 28.65 -9.03
CA MET A 178 -5.02 27.71 -8.65
C MET A 178 -4.56 26.86 -7.46
N SER A 179 -5.46 26.48 -6.56
CA SER A 179 -5.15 25.54 -5.49
C SER A 179 -5.03 24.10 -6.02
N PRO A 180 -4.23 23.24 -5.36
CA PRO A 180 -4.24 21.80 -5.67
C PRO A 180 -5.64 21.18 -5.64
N GLN A 181 -6.48 21.60 -4.68
CA GLN A 181 -7.85 21.11 -4.56
C GLN A 181 -8.71 21.53 -5.76
N ASP A 182 -8.70 22.80 -6.15
CA ASP A 182 -9.49 23.25 -7.29
C ASP A 182 -9.06 22.58 -8.58
N ARG A 183 -7.75 22.40 -8.78
CA ARG A 183 -7.22 21.68 -9.95
C ARG A 183 -7.63 20.19 -9.91
N TYR A 184 -7.57 19.54 -8.76
CA TYR A 184 -7.91 18.13 -8.61
C TYR A 184 -9.39 17.87 -8.89
N PHE A 185 -10.28 18.73 -8.41
CA PHE A 185 -11.72 18.57 -8.61
C PHE A 185 -12.25 19.20 -9.91
N SER A 186 -11.38 19.77 -10.76
CA SER A 186 -11.79 20.36 -12.04
C SER A 186 -12.18 19.34 -13.12
N GLU A 187 -11.84 18.05 -12.95
CA GLU A 187 -12.09 16.97 -13.91
C GLU A 187 -12.87 15.81 -13.28
N PRO A 188 -14.16 16.02 -12.88
CA PRO A 188 -14.91 15.03 -12.09
C PRO A 188 -15.14 13.70 -12.81
N ASN A 189 -15.09 13.67 -14.13
CA ASN A 189 -15.27 12.46 -14.94
C ASN A 189 -14.09 11.48 -14.86
N LEU A 190 -12.96 11.89 -14.28
CA LEU A 190 -11.76 11.08 -14.15
C LEU A 190 -11.64 10.37 -12.79
N PHE A 191 -12.67 10.41 -11.97
CA PHE A 191 -12.74 9.67 -10.71
C PHE A 191 -13.23 8.24 -10.93
N HIS A 192 -12.32 7.29 -10.99
CA HIS A 192 -12.65 5.86 -11.12
C HIS A 192 -12.85 5.23 -9.73
N ARG A 193 -14.05 5.38 -9.18
CA ARG A 193 -14.40 4.90 -7.85
C ARG A 193 -14.62 3.40 -7.83
N LEU A 194 -14.22 2.77 -6.74
CA LEU A 194 -14.48 1.37 -6.44
C LEU A 194 -15.54 1.28 -5.35
N SER A 195 -16.35 0.22 -5.34
CA SER A 195 -17.28 -0.05 -4.25
C SER A 195 -16.52 -0.46 -2.98
N GLU A 196 -17.17 -0.35 -1.81
CA GLU A 196 -16.58 -0.79 -0.54
C GLU A 196 -16.22 -2.28 -0.58
N GLU A 197 -17.07 -3.11 -1.19
CA GLU A 197 -16.81 -4.53 -1.37
C GLU A 197 -15.57 -4.78 -2.24
N GLN A 198 -15.45 -4.09 -3.37
CA GLN A 198 -14.27 -4.17 -4.23
C GLN A 198 -13.00 -3.75 -3.47
N ILE A 199 -13.06 -2.66 -2.71
CA ILE A 199 -11.94 -2.21 -1.88
C ILE A 199 -11.60 -3.27 -0.83
N GLY A 200 -12.60 -3.83 -0.14
CA GLY A 200 -12.43 -4.92 0.82
C GLY A 200 -11.62 -6.07 0.23
N HIS A 201 -12.00 -6.55 -0.94
CA HIS A 201 -11.35 -7.68 -1.61
C HIS A 201 -9.99 -7.34 -2.24
N CYS A 202 -9.84 -6.15 -2.84
CA CYS A 202 -8.60 -5.77 -3.51
C CYS A 202 -7.43 -5.59 -2.54
N PHE A 203 -7.70 -5.12 -1.33
CA PHE A 203 -6.69 -4.81 -0.31
C PHE A 203 -6.36 -5.98 0.63
N LEU A 204 -6.77 -7.21 0.30
CA LEU A 204 -6.33 -8.41 1.01
C LEU A 204 -4.90 -8.78 0.61
N LEU A 205 -4.10 -9.16 1.60
CA LEU A 205 -2.79 -9.77 1.41
C LEU A 205 -2.94 -11.19 0.87
N GLU A 206 -1.94 -11.72 0.16
CA GLU A 206 -1.98 -13.06 -0.40
C GLU A 206 -0.77 -13.88 0.03
N ILE A 207 -1.00 -15.10 0.45
CA ILE A 207 0.06 -16.04 0.86
C ILE A 207 -0.30 -17.46 0.44
N GLU A 208 0.72 -18.28 0.19
CA GLU A 208 0.53 -19.71 -0.01
C GLU A 208 0.86 -20.48 1.28
N ARG A 209 0.01 -21.42 1.64
CA ARG A 209 0.23 -22.32 2.78
C ARG A 209 -0.03 -23.78 2.38
N LYS A 210 0.74 -24.68 3.00
CA LYS A 210 0.46 -26.13 2.93
C LYS A 210 -0.53 -26.46 4.02
N VAL A 211 -1.60 -27.14 3.65
CA VAL A 211 -2.60 -27.65 4.58
C VAL A 211 -2.09 -28.95 5.20
N SER A 212 -2.26 -29.11 6.49
CA SER A 212 -1.94 -30.34 7.22
C SER A 212 -2.89 -31.48 6.84
N ALA A 213 -2.61 -32.70 7.31
CA ALA A 213 -3.46 -33.87 7.05
C ALA A 213 -4.83 -33.76 7.74
N ASP A 214 -4.90 -33.01 8.81
CA ASP A 214 -6.10 -32.74 9.62
C ASP A 214 -6.81 -31.43 9.22
N SER A 215 -6.51 -30.91 8.00
CA SER A 215 -7.16 -29.74 7.39
C SER A 215 -6.92 -28.44 8.16
N VAL A 216 -5.74 -28.27 8.74
CA VAL A 216 -5.35 -27.08 9.50
C VAL A 216 -4.22 -26.31 8.78
N ILE A 217 -4.27 -25.01 8.85
CA ILE A 217 -3.18 -24.10 8.47
C ILE A 217 -2.80 -23.21 9.65
N THR A 218 -1.56 -22.74 9.65
CA THR A 218 -1.05 -21.81 10.68
C THR A 218 -0.62 -20.49 10.03
N ILE A 219 -1.12 -19.38 10.58
CA ILE A 219 -0.69 -18.01 10.25
C ILE A 219 -0.40 -17.29 11.56
N ASP A 220 0.79 -16.72 11.68
CA ASP A 220 1.22 -15.97 12.87
C ASP A 220 0.91 -16.70 14.21
N GLN A 221 1.29 -17.98 14.26
CA GLN A 221 1.07 -18.88 15.41
C GLN A 221 -0.40 -19.20 15.74
N THR A 222 -1.33 -18.75 14.90
CA THR A 222 -2.76 -19.02 15.06
C THR A 222 -3.19 -20.12 14.07
N GLU A 223 -3.93 -21.10 14.57
CA GLU A 223 -4.43 -22.24 13.78
C GLU A 223 -5.83 -21.93 13.23
N TYR A 224 -6.00 -22.19 11.94
CA TYR A 224 -7.28 -22.07 11.24
C TYR A 224 -7.65 -23.37 10.57
N GLU A 225 -8.94 -23.70 10.56
CA GLU A 225 -9.43 -24.87 9.86
C GLU A 225 -9.93 -24.51 8.47
N VAL A 226 -9.64 -25.39 7.53
CA VAL A 226 -10.08 -25.31 6.13
C VAL A 226 -10.86 -26.57 5.77
N ASP A 227 -11.58 -26.51 4.66
CA ASP A 227 -12.31 -27.68 4.15
C ASP A 227 -11.37 -28.88 3.94
N CYS A 228 -11.84 -30.09 4.28
CA CYS A 228 -11.06 -31.33 4.20
C CYS A 228 -10.57 -31.65 2.77
N ARG A 229 -11.26 -31.19 1.74
CA ARG A 229 -10.83 -31.31 0.34
C ARG A 229 -9.45 -30.72 0.05
N PHE A 230 -8.98 -29.75 0.87
CA PHE A 230 -7.68 -29.14 0.74
C PHE A 230 -6.56 -29.84 1.54
N ALA A 231 -6.89 -30.90 2.28
CA ALA A 231 -5.91 -31.63 3.09
C ALA A 231 -4.67 -32.03 2.27
N LYS A 232 -3.48 -31.80 2.82
CA LYS A 232 -2.17 -32.08 2.22
C LYS A 232 -1.82 -31.25 0.97
N GLN A 233 -2.72 -30.38 0.49
CA GLN A 233 -2.48 -29.51 -0.67
C GLN A 233 -1.80 -28.21 -0.28
N ARG A 234 -1.24 -27.49 -1.27
CA ARG A 234 -0.86 -26.08 -1.17
C ARG A 234 -1.99 -25.23 -1.68
N ILE A 235 -2.44 -24.30 -0.85
CA ILE A 235 -3.54 -23.41 -1.18
C ILE A 235 -3.09 -21.95 -1.11
N LYS A 236 -3.76 -21.11 -1.88
CA LYS A 236 -3.62 -19.65 -1.79
C LYS A 236 -4.64 -19.12 -0.80
N LEU A 237 -4.19 -18.23 0.05
CA LEU A 237 -5.03 -17.56 1.04
C LEU A 237 -5.00 -16.07 0.77
N ARG A 238 -6.14 -15.41 0.99
CA ARG A 238 -6.23 -13.96 1.08
C ARG A 238 -6.70 -13.57 2.47
N TYR A 239 -6.08 -12.54 3.04
CA TYR A 239 -6.37 -12.15 4.42
C TYR A 239 -6.19 -10.64 4.63
N SER A 240 -6.97 -10.08 5.55
CA SER A 240 -6.78 -8.71 6.03
C SER A 240 -5.52 -8.62 6.91
N ALA A 241 -4.88 -7.44 6.94
CA ALA A 241 -3.65 -7.23 7.71
C ALA A 241 -3.84 -7.49 9.22
N ASP A 242 -5.05 -7.36 9.73
CA ASP A 242 -5.43 -7.64 11.12
C ASP A 242 -5.95 -9.08 11.35
N LEU A 243 -5.89 -9.93 10.31
CA LEU A 243 -6.33 -11.33 10.32
C LEU A 243 -7.82 -11.56 10.69
N LYS A 244 -8.65 -10.53 10.62
CA LYS A 244 -10.10 -10.69 10.84
C LYS A 244 -10.79 -11.40 9.69
N ASP A 245 -10.38 -11.05 8.47
CA ASP A 245 -10.90 -11.66 7.24
C ASP A 245 -9.83 -12.58 6.67
N LEU A 246 -10.18 -13.85 6.50
CA LEU A 246 -9.28 -14.87 5.98
C LEU A 246 -10.06 -15.81 5.03
N PHE A 247 -9.54 -15.97 3.81
CA PHE A 247 -10.21 -16.72 2.75
C PHE A 247 -9.25 -17.69 2.06
N VAL A 248 -9.76 -18.84 1.64
CA VAL A 248 -9.13 -19.67 0.59
C VAL A 248 -9.51 -19.09 -0.76
N VAL A 249 -8.55 -19.00 -1.66
CA VAL A 249 -8.78 -18.66 -3.07
C VAL A 249 -9.03 -19.96 -3.84
N GLU A 250 -10.26 -20.16 -4.30
CA GLU A 250 -10.65 -21.30 -5.11
C GLU A 250 -10.04 -21.25 -6.53
N ALA A 251 -10.12 -22.35 -7.26
CA ALA A 251 -9.59 -22.43 -8.62
C ALA A 251 -10.27 -21.46 -9.61
N ASP A 252 -11.53 -21.13 -9.38
CA ASP A 252 -12.32 -20.16 -10.14
C ASP A 252 -12.12 -18.71 -9.69
N GLY A 253 -11.30 -18.50 -8.64
CA GLY A 253 -11.04 -17.19 -8.04
C GLY A 253 -12.03 -16.78 -6.95
N THR A 254 -13.02 -17.58 -6.63
CA THR A 254 -13.96 -17.36 -5.52
C THR A 254 -13.22 -17.36 -4.18
N LEU A 255 -13.68 -16.54 -3.25
CA LEU A 255 -13.12 -16.44 -1.89
C LEU A 255 -14.03 -17.22 -0.91
N THR A 256 -13.52 -18.32 -0.38
CA THR A 256 -14.20 -19.12 0.65
C THR A 256 -13.67 -18.76 2.03
N PRO A 257 -14.50 -18.22 2.94
CA PRO A 257 -14.05 -17.83 4.27
C PRO A 257 -13.61 -19.06 5.07
N ILE A 258 -12.57 -18.87 5.89
CA ILE A 258 -12.10 -19.88 6.83
C ILE A 258 -12.19 -19.34 8.25
N ARG A 259 -12.21 -20.23 9.23
CA ARG A 259 -12.42 -19.88 10.63
C ARG A 259 -11.28 -20.37 11.52
N LEU A 260 -11.20 -19.78 12.70
CA LEU A 260 -10.29 -20.26 13.75
C LEU A 260 -10.59 -21.73 14.08
N LEU A 261 -9.53 -22.50 14.30
CA LEU A 261 -9.67 -23.90 14.71
C LEU A 261 -10.36 -24.00 16.07
N ASN A 262 -11.50 -24.68 16.09
CA ASN A 262 -12.22 -24.98 17.35
C ASN A 262 -12.18 -26.49 17.65
N LYS A 263 -11.12 -26.91 18.35
CA LYS A 263 -10.90 -28.35 18.70
C LYS A 263 -12.06 -28.96 19.50
N LYS A 264 -12.77 -28.17 20.30
CA LYS A 264 -13.89 -28.64 21.13
C LYS A 264 -15.13 -28.90 20.26
N GLU A 265 -15.45 -27.98 19.39
CA GLU A 265 -16.57 -28.12 18.44
C GLU A 265 -16.33 -29.30 17.48
N ASN A 266 -15.11 -29.46 16.99
CA ASN A 266 -14.70 -30.49 16.08
C ASN A 266 -14.80 -31.93 16.69
N ALA A 267 -14.85 -32.04 18.00
CA ALA A 267 -15.09 -33.35 18.67
C ALA A 267 -16.52 -33.88 18.44
N PHE A 268 -17.46 -32.99 18.11
CA PHE A 268 -18.89 -33.36 17.93
C PHE A 268 -19.31 -33.37 16.44
N VAL A 269 -18.42 -33.00 15.52
CA VAL A 269 -18.71 -32.99 14.07
C VAL A 269 -18.79 -34.45 13.58
N LYS A 270 -19.91 -34.80 12.95
CA LYS A 270 -20.05 -36.09 12.23
C LYS A 270 -19.07 -36.12 11.05
N ARG A 271 -18.08 -37.00 11.14
CA ARG A 271 -17.13 -37.24 10.06
C ARG A 271 -17.74 -38.22 9.07
N GLU A 272 -17.69 -37.93 7.78
CA GLU A 272 -18.01 -38.92 6.75
C GLU A 272 -17.02 -40.08 6.84
N LYS A 273 -17.53 -41.29 6.97
CA LYS A 273 -16.69 -42.49 6.96
C LYS A 273 -16.18 -42.69 5.53
N VAL A 274 -14.87 -42.58 5.33
CA VAL A 274 -14.26 -43.00 4.07
C VAL A 274 -14.46 -44.51 3.94
N HIS A 275 -15.35 -44.92 3.07
CA HIS A 275 -15.45 -46.32 2.67
C HIS A 275 -14.22 -46.65 1.81
N LEU A 276 -13.23 -47.28 2.40
CA LEU A 276 -12.15 -47.92 1.64
C LEU A 276 -12.80 -49.09 0.86
N CYS A 277 -13.03 -48.89 -0.43
CA CYS A 277 -13.29 -50.02 -1.32
C CYS A 277 -12.01 -50.87 -1.32
N ARG A 278 -12.08 -52.09 -0.78
CA ARG A 278 -11.06 -53.11 -1.03
C ARG A 278 -11.07 -53.35 -2.53
N GLY A 279 -9.96 -53.08 -3.20
CA GLY A 279 -9.75 -53.55 -4.56
C GLY A 279 -9.85 -55.07 -4.53
N GLU A 280 -10.78 -55.61 -5.33
CA GLU A 280 -10.78 -57.02 -5.68
C GLU A 280 -9.51 -57.29 -6.49
N GLU A 281 -8.73 -58.32 -6.03
CA GLU A 281 -7.59 -58.84 -6.74
C GLU A 281 -8.04 -59.60 -8.01
#